data_8618f3f325c270d519d6818913c62ace
#
_entry.id   8618f3f325c270d519d6818913c62ace
#
_cell.length_a   1.000
_cell.length_b   1.000
_cell.length_c   1.000
_cell.angle_alpha   90.00
_cell.angle_beta   90.00
_cell.angle_gamma   90.00
#
_symmetry.space_group_name_H-M   'P 1'
#
loop_
_entity.id
_entity.type
_entity.pdbx_description
1 polymer ?
#
loop_
_entity_poly.entity_id
_entity_poly.type
_entity_poly.pdbx_seq_one_letter_code
_entity_poly.pdbx_strand_id
1 'polypeptide(L)'
;MIHRINYPIILFIITQFFLLQNLHAETPHASSAENSQVITPLENTHQVAASSGDAIQQFVHAGFSERRTMLNQWPASIEELDRLVAYVDNNELYTDGSGHTYILKNDEKLFSYPDEQVVETWPADLSQVTLVNTLRKALSFGQAKVRLQSEDASQRLEAIDILENNLSELDPAMVNALYLNETNHQVKARLEQLKARLDYGGTDVLIKIQ
;
A
#
# COMPACT_ATOMS: atom_id res chain seq x y z
N MET A 1 -18.73 10.89 32.96
CA MET A 1 -19.60 11.31 31.83
C MET A 1 -18.85 10.98 30.56
N ILE A 2 -19.22 9.88 29.90
CA ILE A 2 -18.51 9.36 28.72
C ILE A 2 -19.32 9.79 27.50
N HIS A 3 -18.75 10.68 26.67
CA HIS A 3 -19.36 11.09 25.40
C HIS A 3 -19.13 9.97 24.37
N ARG A 4 -20.22 9.30 24.00
CA ARG A 4 -20.24 8.40 22.83
C ARG A 4 -20.31 9.28 21.56
N ILE A 5 -19.26 9.27 20.77
CA ILE A 5 -19.25 9.85 19.43
C ILE A 5 -19.80 8.81 18.45
N ASN A 6 -20.88 9.20 17.79
CA ASN A 6 -21.68 8.38 16.88
C ASN A 6 -21.02 8.41 15.48
N TYR A 7 -20.53 7.25 15.00
CA TYR A 7 -19.98 7.07 13.66
C TYR A 7 -21.03 6.50 12.69
N PRO A 8 -21.81 7.33 11.98
CA PRO A 8 -22.41 6.81 10.75
C PRO A 8 -22.37 7.74 9.52
N ILE A 9 -21.57 8.78 9.46
CA ILE A 9 -21.70 9.76 8.35
C ILE A 9 -20.55 9.65 7.32
N ILE A 10 -19.41 9.07 7.64
CA ILE A 10 -18.25 9.03 6.74
C ILE A 10 -18.30 7.89 5.71
N LEU A 11 -19.06 6.83 5.97
CA LEU A 11 -19.19 5.68 5.05
C LEU A 11 -20.06 5.94 3.82
N PHE A 12 -20.80 7.05 3.76
CA PHE A 12 -21.79 7.32 2.69
C PHE A 12 -21.23 8.12 1.50
N ILE A 13 -20.05 8.70 1.61
CA ILE A 13 -19.51 9.58 0.54
C ILE A 13 -18.65 8.81 -0.46
N ILE A 14 -18.07 7.68 -0.09
CA ILE A 14 -17.18 6.90 -0.98
C ILE A 14 -17.99 6.03 -1.96
N THR A 15 -19.22 5.64 -1.64
CA THR A 15 -20.05 4.77 -2.48
C THR A 15 -20.78 5.50 -3.62
N GLN A 16 -20.86 6.83 -3.62
CA GLN A 16 -21.56 7.58 -4.67
C GLN A 16 -20.70 7.92 -5.90
N PHE A 17 -19.38 7.78 -5.82
CA PHE A 17 -18.51 8.15 -6.95
C PHE A 17 -18.35 7.04 -8.00
N PHE A 18 -18.77 5.81 -7.70
CA PHE A 18 -18.65 4.67 -8.63
C PHE A 18 -19.88 4.36 -9.46
N LEU A 19 -21.01 5.09 -9.26
CA LEU A 19 -22.29 4.76 -9.93
C LEU A 19 -22.63 5.62 -11.15
N LEU A 20 -21.77 6.54 -11.58
CA LEU A 20 -22.09 7.50 -12.66
C LEU A 20 -21.37 7.24 -14.00
N GLN A 21 -20.72 6.11 -14.21
CA GLN A 21 -20.02 5.85 -15.47
C GLN A 21 -20.64 4.76 -16.37
N ASN A 22 -21.83 4.25 -16.06
CA ASN A 22 -22.48 3.21 -16.87
C ASN A 22 -23.86 3.60 -17.40
N LEU A 23 -23.97 4.75 -18.05
CA LEU A 23 -25.20 5.09 -18.80
C LEU A 23 -24.86 5.84 -20.09
N HIS A 24 -24.56 5.11 -21.15
CA HIS A 24 -24.68 5.46 -22.60
C HIS A 24 -24.09 4.28 -23.37
N ALA A 25 -24.76 3.53 -24.16
CA ALA A 25 -25.64 3.70 -25.28
C ALA A 25 -26.11 2.30 -25.74
N GLU A 26 -27.41 2.10 -25.80
CA GLU A 26 -28.02 1.12 -26.70
C GLU A 26 -28.47 1.84 -27.94
N THR A 27 -28.14 1.32 -29.12
CA THR A 27 -29.04 1.26 -30.28
C THR A 27 -28.61 0.13 -31.22
N PRO A 28 -29.57 -0.61 -31.80
CA PRO A 28 -29.32 -1.84 -32.51
C PRO A 28 -29.29 -1.62 -34.03
N HIS A 29 -28.45 -2.36 -34.74
CA HIS A 29 -28.74 -2.69 -36.16
C HIS A 29 -28.27 -4.10 -36.47
N ALA A 30 -29.21 -4.83 -37.00
CA ALA A 30 -29.09 -6.19 -37.54
C ALA A 30 -28.31 -6.23 -38.85
N SER A 31 -27.60 -7.32 -39.11
CA SER A 31 -27.72 -8.19 -40.26
C SER A 31 -26.41 -8.89 -40.61
N SER A 32 -26.49 -10.22 -40.62
CA SER A 32 -25.95 -11.20 -41.57
C SER A 32 -24.46 -11.59 -41.57
N ALA A 33 -24.32 -12.88 -41.36
CA ALA A 33 -23.50 -13.90 -42.05
C ALA A 33 -22.07 -14.13 -41.57
N GLU A 34 -21.95 -15.27 -40.85
CA GLU A 34 -21.02 -16.37 -41.14
C GLU A 34 -19.53 -16.04 -41.37
N ASN A 35 -18.72 -16.26 -40.38
CA ASN A 35 -17.59 -17.19 -40.56
C ASN A 35 -17.04 -17.69 -39.19
N SER A 36 -17.05 -19.01 -39.06
CA SER A 36 -16.50 -19.72 -37.88
C SER A 36 -14.99 -19.59 -37.86
N GLN A 37 -14.46 -18.91 -36.82
CA GLN A 37 -13.16 -19.26 -36.28
C GLN A 37 -13.25 -19.22 -34.75
N VAL A 38 -13.11 -20.40 -34.16
CA VAL A 38 -12.95 -20.64 -32.73
C VAL A 38 -11.65 -20.00 -32.29
N ILE A 39 -11.73 -18.83 -31.70
CA ILE A 39 -10.64 -18.26 -30.92
C ILE A 39 -11.07 -18.41 -29.46
N THR A 40 -10.47 -19.39 -28.79
CA THR A 40 -10.53 -19.48 -27.32
C THR A 40 -10.04 -18.17 -26.71
N PRO A 41 -10.85 -17.49 -25.90
CA PRO A 41 -10.35 -16.39 -25.10
C PRO A 41 -9.43 -16.97 -24.03
N LEU A 42 -8.18 -16.60 -24.05
CA LEU A 42 -7.32 -16.69 -22.88
C LEU A 42 -7.89 -15.76 -21.80
N GLU A 43 -8.84 -16.30 -21.06
CA GLU A 43 -9.36 -15.75 -19.85
C GLU A 43 -8.29 -15.94 -18.77
N ASN A 44 -7.34 -15.01 -18.70
CA ASN A 44 -6.41 -14.89 -17.58
C ASN A 44 -6.54 -13.51 -16.95
N THR A 45 -7.77 -13.10 -16.67
CA THR A 45 -8.05 -12.15 -15.60
C THR A 45 -8.15 -12.93 -14.30
N HIS A 46 -7.01 -13.29 -13.71
CA HIS A 46 -6.95 -13.48 -12.29
C HIS A 46 -7.15 -12.10 -11.64
N GLN A 47 -8.41 -11.68 -11.67
CA GLN A 47 -8.92 -10.74 -10.70
C GLN A 47 -8.99 -11.50 -9.39
N VAL A 48 -7.84 -11.55 -8.68
CA VAL A 48 -7.79 -11.99 -7.31
C VAL A 48 -8.69 -11.00 -6.57
N ALA A 49 -9.95 -11.39 -6.38
CA ALA A 49 -10.77 -10.80 -5.35
C ALA A 49 -9.90 -10.89 -4.08
N ALA A 50 -9.45 -9.74 -3.60
CA ALA A 50 -8.82 -9.64 -2.31
C ALA A 50 -9.85 -10.13 -1.27
N SER A 51 -9.86 -11.44 -1.04
CA SER A 51 -10.28 -11.95 0.24
C SER A 51 -9.46 -11.18 1.26
N SER A 52 -10.07 -10.73 2.35
CA SER A 52 -9.40 -10.13 3.51
C SER A 52 -8.43 -11.14 4.16
N GLY A 53 -7.63 -11.80 3.38
CA GLY A 53 -6.53 -12.65 3.74
C GLY A 53 -5.34 -11.74 3.88
N ASP A 54 -4.97 -11.60 5.08
CA ASP A 54 -3.79 -11.04 5.67
C ASP A 54 -2.72 -10.58 4.65
N ALA A 55 -2.59 -9.27 4.47
CA ALA A 55 -1.63 -8.68 3.54
C ALA A 55 -0.18 -9.03 3.93
N ILE A 56 0.09 -9.26 5.21
CA ILE A 56 1.42 -9.71 5.68
C ILE A 56 1.71 -11.11 5.15
N GLN A 57 0.75 -12.04 5.20
CA GLN A 57 0.93 -13.38 4.66
C GLN A 57 1.17 -13.35 3.16
N GLN A 58 0.37 -12.56 2.41
CA GLN A 58 0.60 -12.37 0.97
C GLN A 58 1.99 -11.78 0.70
N PHE A 59 2.40 -10.78 1.46
CA PHE A 59 3.72 -10.18 1.35
C PHE A 59 4.87 -11.16 1.59
N VAL A 60 4.75 -12.03 2.60
CA VAL A 60 5.78 -13.04 2.93
C VAL A 60 5.99 -14.01 1.77
N HIS A 61 4.92 -14.40 1.06
CA HIS A 61 4.99 -15.36 -0.05
C HIS A 61 5.22 -14.72 -1.42
N ALA A 62 5.09 -13.41 -1.53
CA ALA A 62 5.29 -12.67 -2.77
C ALA A 62 6.76 -12.67 -3.22
N GLY A 63 6.98 -12.64 -4.53
CA GLY A 63 8.30 -12.41 -5.12
C GLY A 63 8.79 -10.97 -4.88
N PHE A 64 10.08 -10.73 -5.16
CA PHE A 64 10.70 -9.40 -4.91
C PHE A 64 9.94 -8.24 -5.57
N SER A 65 9.59 -8.35 -6.85
CA SER A 65 8.87 -7.29 -7.57
C SER A 65 7.47 -7.07 -7.03
N GLU A 66 6.80 -8.15 -6.65
CA GLU A 66 5.46 -8.13 -6.09
C GLU A 66 5.46 -7.51 -4.70
N ARG A 67 6.41 -7.88 -3.83
CA ARG A 67 6.61 -7.22 -2.53
C ARG A 67 6.79 -5.72 -2.68
N ARG A 68 7.60 -5.27 -3.64
CA ARG A 68 7.80 -3.84 -3.91
C ARG A 68 6.50 -3.16 -4.34
N THR A 69 5.71 -3.80 -5.21
CA THR A 69 4.40 -3.29 -5.63
C THR A 69 3.43 -3.20 -4.46
N MET A 70 3.35 -4.24 -3.63
CA MET A 70 2.51 -4.25 -2.44
C MET A 70 2.88 -3.12 -1.46
N LEU A 71 4.16 -2.88 -1.21
CA LEU A 71 4.61 -1.80 -0.34
C LEU A 71 4.28 -0.41 -0.89
N ASN A 72 4.31 -0.24 -2.21
CA ASN A 72 3.93 1.01 -2.86
C ASN A 72 2.42 1.26 -2.86
N GLN A 73 1.62 0.20 -2.80
CA GLN A 73 0.16 0.20 -2.83
C GLN A 73 -0.37 -0.77 -1.77
N TRP A 74 -0.04 -0.49 -0.49
CA TRP A 74 -0.40 -1.40 0.58
C TRP A 74 -1.91 -1.68 0.60
N PRO A 75 -2.33 -2.96 0.52
CA PRO A 75 -3.73 -3.32 0.29
C PRO A 75 -4.58 -3.36 1.57
N ALA A 76 -3.98 -3.07 2.72
CA ALA A 76 -4.61 -3.19 4.02
C ALA A 76 -4.49 -1.90 4.85
N SER A 77 -4.79 -1.98 6.15
CA SER A 77 -4.74 -0.84 7.06
C SER A 77 -3.31 -0.40 7.40
N ILE A 78 -3.17 0.81 7.93
CA ILE A 78 -1.88 1.31 8.43
C ILE A 78 -1.38 0.47 9.61
N GLU A 79 -2.28 0.00 10.47
CA GLU A 79 -1.95 -0.80 11.63
C GLU A 79 -1.34 -2.16 11.22
N GLU A 80 -1.79 -2.72 10.11
CA GLU A 80 -1.22 -3.95 9.57
C GLU A 80 0.15 -3.71 8.94
N LEU A 81 0.34 -2.58 8.27
CA LEU A 81 1.64 -2.17 7.76
C LEU A 81 2.63 -1.89 8.90
N ASP A 82 2.19 -1.22 9.96
CA ASP A 82 3.02 -0.96 11.15
C ASP A 82 3.39 -2.27 11.87
N ARG A 83 2.49 -3.27 11.90
CA ARG A 83 2.82 -4.62 12.39
C ARG A 83 3.87 -5.30 11.53
N LEU A 84 3.76 -5.23 10.20
CA LEU A 84 4.80 -5.76 9.31
C LEU A 84 6.15 -5.11 9.59
N VAL A 85 6.19 -3.78 9.72
CA VAL A 85 7.41 -3.03 10.07
C VAL A 85 7.99 -3.54 11.38
N ALA A 86 7.18 -3.63 12.43
CA ALA A 86 7.61 -4.09 13.74
C ALA A 86 8.19 -5.53 13.69
N TYR A 87 7.52 -6.45 13.02
CA TYR A 87 8.00 -7.82 12.88
C TYR A 87 9.33 -7.93 12.12
N VAL A 88 9.50 -7.11 11.07
CA VAL A 88 10.75 -7.08 10.30
C VAL A 88 11.89 -6.44 11.09
N ASP A 89 11.65 -5.33 11.77
CA ASP A 89 12.68 -4.59 12.50
C ASP A 89 13.14 -5.35 13.77
N ASN A 90 12.22 -6.07 14.41
CA ASN A 90 12.53 -6.93 15.55
C ASN A 90 13.08 -8.32 15.15
N ASN A 91 13.16 -8.63 13.86
CA ASN A 91 13.55 -9.95 13.35
C ASN A 91 12.60 -11.08 13.82
N GLU A 92 11.32 -10.79 13.97
CA GLU A 92 10.31 -11.71 14.48
C GLU A 92 9.55 -12.49 13.40
N LEU A 93 9.68 -12.11 12.11
CA LEU A 93 8.92 -12.70 11.00
C LEU A 93 9.65 -13.88 10.38
N TYR A 94 8.98 -15.04 10.34
CA TYR A 94 9.53 -16.30 9.84
C TYR A 94 8.56 -16.99 8.87
N THR A 95 9.11 -17.90 8.04
CA THR A 95 8.35 -18.79 7.17
C THR A 95 9.00 -20.17 7.14
N ASP A 96 8.21 -21.20 6.80
CA ASP A 96 8.72 -22.55 6.52
C ASP A 96 8.68 -22.87 5.02
N GLY A 97 9.24 -24.01 4.63
CA GLY A 97 9.24 -24.48 3.24
C GLY A 97 7.85 -24.87 2.71
N SER A 98 6.85 -25.02 3.59
CA SER A 98 5.47 -25.31 3.22
C SER A 98 4.64 -24.02 2.98
N GLY A 99 5.22 -22.86 3.26
CA GLY A 99 4.59 -21.57 3.06
C GLY A 99 3.71 -21.11 4.23
N HIS A 100 3.94 -21.60 5.43
CA HIS A 100 3.31 -21.03 6.62
C HIS A 100 4.14 -19.86 7.14
N THR A 101 3.45 -18.88 7.71
CA THR A 101 4.06 -17.70 8.32
C THR A 101 4.01 -17.81 9.84
N TYR A 102 5.07 -17.36 10.50
CA TYR A 102 5.22 -17.44 11.95
C TYR A 102 5.78 -16.15 12.52
N ILE A 103 5.45 -15.89 13.78
CA ILE A 103 6.01 -14.78 14.58
C ILE A 103 6.77 -15.38 15.76
N LEU A 104 8.07 -15.09 15.84
CA LEU A 104 8.93 -15.46 16.96
C LEU A 104 9.01 -14.31 17.94
N LYS A 105 8.39 -14.44 19.12
CA LYS A 105 8.41 -13.39 20.15
C LYS A 105 9.49 -13.68 21.20
N ASN A 106 10.32 -12.67 21.47
CA ASN A 106 11.39 -12.70 22.49
C ASN A 106 12.37 -13.87 22.33
N ASP A 107 12.59 -14.35 21.10
CA ASP A 107 13.45 -15.51 20.77
C ASP A 107 13.09 -16.82 21.48
N GLU A 108 11.91 -16.90 22.10
CA GLU A 108 11.53 -18.04 22.93
C GLU A 108 10.24 -18.74 22.48
N LYS A 109 9.28 -18.03 21.92
CA LYS A 109 7.97 -18.58 21.57
C LYS A 109 7.61 -18.30 20.13
N LEU A 110 7.34 -19.37 19.41
CA LEU A 110 6.86 -19.34 18.03
C LEU A 110 5.34 -19.37 18.00
N PHE A 111 4.74 -18.47 17.22
CA PHE A 111 3.30 -18.40 17.02
C PHE A 111 2.98 -18.55 15.54
N SER A 112 1.92 -19.29 15.20
CA SER A 112 1.38 -19.32 13.84
C SER A 112 0.77 -17.94 13.51
N TYR A 113 0.90 -17.54 12.27
CA TYR A 113 0.30 -16.30 11.78
C TYR A 113 -0.73 -16.64 10.69
N PRO A 114 -1.95 -16.07 10.68
CA PRO A 114 -2.42 -14.97 11.55
C PRO A 114 -3.07 -15.43 12.88
N ASP A 115 -3.22 -16.71 13.11
CA ASP A 115 -4.07 -17.26 14.20
C ASP A 115 -3.50 -17.06 15.61
N GLU A 116 -2.24 -16.63 15.72
CA GLU A 116 -1.50 -16.41 16.98
C GLU A 116 -1.52 -17.63 17.93
N GLN A 117 -1.57 -18.85 17.36
CA GLN A 117 -1.50 -20.08 18.15
C GLN A 117 -0.02 -20.43 18.45
N VAL A 118 0.23 -20.87 19.68
CA VAL A 118 1.58 -21.32 20.09
C VAL A 118 1.95 -22.57 19.30
N VAL A 119 3.13 -22.56 18.69
CA VAL A 119 3.69 -23.70 17.95
C VAL A 119 4.64 -24.47 18.88
N GLU A 120 4.17 -25.58 19.40
CA GLU A 120 4.94 -26.42 20.35
C GLU A 120 6.16 -27.09 19.69
N THR A 121 6.01 -27.50 18.43
CA THR A 121 7.10 -28.14 17.66
C THR A 121 7.49 -27.25 16.51
N TRP A 122 8.69 -26.71 16.57
CA TRP A 122 9.19 -25.80 15.55
C TRP A 122 9.47 -26.54 14.23
N PRO A 123 9.09 -25.95 13.07
CA PRO A 123 9.46 -26.47 11.76
C PRO A 123 10.98 -26.57 11.61
N ALA A 124 11.46 -27.68 11.03
CA ALA A 124 12.90 -27.93 10.86
C ALA A 124 13.54 -26.98 9.82
N ASP A 125 12.74 -26.43 8.91
CA ASP A 125 13.12 -25.55 7.81
C ASP A 125 12.69 -24.09 8.03
N LEU A 126 12.47 -23.72 9.29
CA LEU A 126 12.09 -22.35 9.67
C LEU A 126 13.17 -21.36 9.23
N SER A 127 12.80 -20.36 8.47
CA SER A 127 13.68 -19.32 7.95
C SER A 127 13.15 -17.93 8.23
N GLN A 128 14.03 -17.01 8.60
CA GLN A 128 13.69 -15.61 8.87
C GLN A 128 13.38 -14.87 7.57
N VAL A 129 12.29 -14.11 7.57
CA VAL A 129 11.95 -13.20 6.47
C VAL A 129 12.76 -11.92 6.62
N THR A 130 13.76 -11.75 5.75
CA THR A 130 14.62 -10.57 5.75
C THR A 130 14.31 -9.67 4.55
N LEU A 131 14.40 -8.35 4.76
CA LEU A 131 14.24 -7.40 3.68
C LEU A 131 15.59 -6.83 3.25
N VAL A 132 15.88 -6.92 1.95
CA VAL A 132 17.01 -6.18 1.36
C VAL A 132 16.77 -4.67 1.41
N ASN A 133 17.83 -3.88 1.36
CA ASN A 133 17.74 -2.41 1.52
C ASN A 133 16.73 -1.74 0.59
N THR A 134 16.56 -2.23 -0.64
CA THR A 134 15.57 -1.70 -1.58
C THR A 134 14.13 -1.90 -1.08
N LEU A 135 13.83 -3.07 -0.50
CA LEU A 135 12.50 -3.33 0.07
C LEU A 135 12.29 -2.57 1.39
N ARG A 136 13.34 -2.37 2.21
CA ARG A 136 13.26 -1.53 3.41
C ARG A 136 12.92 -0.07 3.05
N LYS A 137 13.55 0.47 2.00
CA LYS A 137 13.20 1.81 1.49
C LYS A 137 11.76 1.87 0.97
N ALA A 138 11.32 0.86 0.21
CA ALA A 138 9.95 0.79 -0.27
C ALA A 138 8.94 0.69 0.88
N LEU A 139 9.27 -0.05 1.95
CA LEU A 139 8.45 -0.17 3.16
C LEU A 139 8.29 1.20 3.85
N SER A 140 9.39 1.89 4.10
CA SER A 140 9.38 3.24 4.68
C SER A 140 8.60 4.24 3.82
N PHE A 141 8.77 4.18 2.50
CA PHE A 141 8.03 5.01 1.55
C PHE A 141 6.53 4.71 1.54
N GLY A 142 6.15 3.43 1.52
CA GLY A 142 4.75 2.99 1.59
C GLY A 142 4.08 3.43 2.89
N GLN A 143 4.77 3.25 4.03
CA GLN A 143 4.30 3.69 5.33
C GLN A 143 4.09 5.22 5.37
N ALA A 144 5.02 6.00 4.82
CA ALA A 144 4.87 7.44 4.71
C ALA A 144 3.66 7.85 3.86
N LYS A 145 3.44 7.19 2.72
CA LYS A 145 2.25 7.45 1.88
C LYS A 145 0.93 7.23 2.63
N VAL A 146 0.84 6.18 3.43
CA VAL A 146 -0.36 5.91 4.23
C VAL A 146 -0.50 6.95 5.35
N ARG A 147 0.59 7.32 6.03
CA ARG A 147 0.58 8.34 7.12
C ARG A 147 0.22 9.74 6.64
N LEU A 148 0.38 10.06 5.35
CA LEU A 148 -0.13 11.33 4.80
C LEU A 148 -1.64 11.49 4.94
N GLN A 149 -2.38 10.40 5.15
CA GLN A 149 -3.82 10.41 5.36
C GLN A 149 -4.22 10.42 6.84
N SER A 150 -3.24 10.43 7.76
CA SER A 150 -3.49 10.47 9.21
C SER A 150 -4.25 11.74 9.62
N GLU A 151 -5.12 11.63 10.61
CA GLU A 151 -5.76 12.79 11.25
C GLU A 151 -4.75 13.66 12.02
N ASP A 152 -3.65 13.04 12.49
CA ASP A 152 -2.58 13.74 13.21
C ASP A 152 -1.65 14.48 12.24
N ALA A 153 -1.62 15.82 12.37
CA ALA A 153 -0.76 16.68 11.57
C ALA A 153 0.74 16.38 11.76
N SER A 154 1.16 15.93 12.93
CA SER A 154 2.56 15.59 13.21
C SER A 154 2.99 14.36 12.39
N GLN A 155 2.13 13.35 12.30
CA GLN A 155 2.38 12.16 11.47
C GLN A 155 2.43 12.51 9.98
N ARG A 156 1.56 13.44 9.51
CA ARG A 156 1.62 13.91 8.13
C ARG A 156 2.90 14.68 7.82
N LEU A 157 3.39 15.50 8.75
CA LEU A 157 4.67 16.22 8.59
C LEU A 157 5.85 15.25 8.50
N GLU A 158 5.93 14.28 9.42
CA GLU A 158 6.97 13.24 9.40
C GLU A 158 6.94 12.43 8.10
N ALA A 159 5.74 12.10 7.62
CA ALA A 159 5.57 11.42 6.35
C ALA A 159 6.12 12.23 5.17
N ILE A 160 5.88 13.55 5.12
CA ILE A 160 6.43 14.42 4.08
C ILE A 160 7.97 14.42 4.11
N ASP A 161 8.59 14.45 5.29
CA ASP A 161 10.05 14.42 5.42
C ASP A 161 10.66 13.13 4.85
N ILE A 162 9.99 11.99 5.03
CA ILE A 162 10.40 10.71 4.42
C ILE A 162 10.25 10.75 2.90
N LEU A 163 9.14 11.31 2.39
CA LEU A 163 8.84 11.37 0.97
C LEU A 163 9.78 12.32 0.22
N GLU A 164 10.22 13.40 0.83
CA GLU A 164 11.20 14.34 0.26
C GLU A 164 12.53 13.68 -0.12
N ASN A 165 12.88 12.57 0.51
CA ASN A 165 14.08 11.80 0.19
C ASN A 165 13.88 10.81 -0.97
N ASN A 166 12.64 10.69 -1.51
CA ASN A 166 12.27 9.72 -2.53
C ASN A 166 11.43 10.35 -3.66
N LEU A 167 11.79 11.57 -4.08
CA LEU A 167 11.00 12.36 -5.05
C LEU A 167 10.71 11.65 -6.36
N SER A 168 11.65 10.81 -6.85
CA SER A 168 11.50 10.09 -8.13
C SER A 168 10.39 9.02 -8.09
N GLU A 169 9.93 8.61 -6.92
CA GLU A 169 8.88 7.62 -6.73
C GLU A 169 7.51 8.27 -6.44
N LEU A 170 7.47 9.60 -6.31
CA LEU A 170 6.24 10.34 -6.02
C LEU A 170 5.46 10.66 -7.29
N ASP A 171 4.16 10.48 -7.21
CA ASP A 171 3.22 10.99 -8.22
C ASP A 171 2.90 12.47 -7.92
N PRO A 172 3.26 13.41 -8.83
CA PRO A 172 2.92 14.83 -8.66
C PRO A 172 1.42 15.09 -8.51
N ALA A 173 0.56 14.29 -9.16
CA ALA A 173 -0.89 14.41 -9.05
C ALA A 173 -1.37 14.10 -7.64
N MET A 174 -0.82 13.06 -7.01
CA MET A 174 -1.10 12.71 -5.61
C MET A 174 -0.72 13.87 -4.67
N VAL A 175 0.50 14.41 -4.80
CA VAL A 175 0.96 15.51 -3.93
C VAL A 175 0.10 16.76 -4.11
N ASN A 176 -0.29 17.07 -5.35
CA ASN A 176 -1.19 18.19 -5.62
C ASN A 176 -2.58 18.00 -5.01
N ALA A 177 -3.14 16.79 -5.07
CA ALA A 177 -4.43 16.47 -4.45
C ALA A 177 -4.36 16.62 -2.91
N LEU A 178 -3.29 16.14 -2.28
CA LEU A 178 -3.05 16.33 -0.84
C LEU A 178 -2.96 17.80 -0.47
N TYR A 179 -2.18 18.59 -1.22
CA TYR A 179 -2.04 20.05 -0.99
C TYR A 179 -3.38 20.78 -1.05
N LEU A 180 -4.21 20.45 -2.04
CA LEU A 180 -5.52 21.11 -2.21
C LEU A 180 -6.48 20.82 -1.06
N ASN A 181 -6.43 19.62 -0.49
CA ASN A 181 -7.31 19.16 0.58
C ASN A 181 -6.77 19.43 1.99
N GLU A 182 -5.51 19.83 2.14
CA GLU A 182 -4.90 20.03 3.46
C GLU A 182 -5.40 21.33 4.11
N THR A 183 -5.82 21.20 5.37
CA THR A 183 -6.33 22.30 6.19
C THR A 183 -5.32 22.80 7.23
N ASN A 184 -4.37 21.97 7.65
CA ASN A 184 -3.33 22.38 8.57
C ASN A 184 -2.28 23.23 7.87
N HIS A 185 -2.03 24.43 8.36
CA HIS A 185 -1.13 25.40 7.74
C HIS A 185 0.32 24.91 7.59
N GLN A 186 0.83 24.20 8.61
CA GLN A 186 2.22 23.71 8.57
C GLN A 186 2.37 22.57 7.55
N VAL A 187 1.44 21.61 7.56
CA VAL A 187 1.43 20.50 6.59
C VAL A 187 1.28 21.06 5.18
N LYS A 188 0.37 22.00 4.97
CA LYS A 188 0.14 22.62 3.67
C LYS A 188 1.39 23.33 3.12
N ALA A 189 2.10 24.08 3.98
CA ALA A 189 3.35 24.73 3.60
C ALA A 189 4.43 23.70 3.21
N ARG A 190 4.51 22.56 3.91
CA ARG A 190 5.47 21.50 3.57
C ARG A 190 5.08 20.80 2.26
N LEU A 191 3.80 20.54 2.02
CA LEU A 191 3.31 19.99 0.74
C LEU A 191 3.58 20.95 -0.43
N GLU A 192 3.46 22.26 -0.23
CA GLU A 192 3.81 23.27 -1.23
C GLU A 192 5.29 23.21 -1.59
N GLN A 193 6.17 23.09 -0.58
CA GLN A 193 7.62 22.92 -0.82
C GLN A 193 7.92 21.62 -1.55
N LEU A 194 7.29 20.50 -1.14
CA LEU A 194 7.43 19.21 -1.80
C LEU A 194 6.99 19.28 -3.26
N LYS A 195 5.84 19.91 -3.54
CA LYS A 195 5.34 20.13 -4.89
C LYS A 195 6.33 20.97 -5.74
N ALA A 196 6.82 22.07 -5.19
CA ALA A 196 7.83 22.89 -5.88
C ALA A 196 9.08 22.08 -6.22
N ARG A 197 9.56 21.22 -5.31
CA ARG A 197 10.71 20.35 -5.58
C ARG A 197 10.44 19.31 -6.67
N LEU A 198 9.21 18.78 -6.75
CA LEU A 198 8.80 17.86 -7.82
C LEU A 198 8.75 18.58 -9.18
N ASP A 199 8.23 19.79 -9.23
CA ASP A 199 8.12 20.59 -10.45
C ASP A 199 9.52 21.01 -10.96
N TYR A 200 10.46 21.33 -10.06
CA TYR A 200 11.85 21.72 -10.40
C TYR A 200 12.79 20.52 -10.53
N GLY A 201 12.58 19.44 -9.80
CA GLY A 201 13.43 18.24 -9.79
C GLY A 201 13.30 17.38 -11.05
N GLY A 202 12.28 17.61 -11.88
CA GLY A 202 12.17 17.07 -13.24
C GLY A 202 13.06 17.80 -14.25
N THR A 203 13.62 18.94 -13.88
CA THR A 203 14.61 19.67 -14.65
C THR A 203 15.89 19.79 -13.82
N ASP A 204 16.87 18.94 -14.10
CA ASP A 204 18.28 19.21 -13.75
C ASP A 204 18.71 20.51 -14.44
N VAL A 205 18.26 21.63 -13.91
CA VAL A 205 18.81 22.92 -14.29
C VAL A 205 20.13 23.04 -13.55
N LEU A 206 21.19 22.50 -14.16
CA LEU A 206 22.52 22.97 -13.94
C LEU A 206 22.52 24.46 -14.26
N ILE A 207 22.22 25.30 -13.29
CA ILE A 207 22.59 26.72 -13.36
C ILE A 207 24.11 26.72 -13.29
N LYS A 208 24.74 26.62 -14.45
CA LYS A 208 26.11 27.11 -14.63
C LYS A 208 26.06 28.61 -14.37
N ILE A 209 26.41 29.00 -13.16
CA ILE A 209 26.82 30.38 -12.89
C ILE A 209 28.17 30.54 -13.57
N GLN A 210 28.19 31.24 -14.70
CA GLN A 210 29.39 31.82 -15.28
C GLN A 210 29.75 33.09 -14.53
#